data_1772136774f04637c9cf0d3c62c2ddc8
#
_entry.id   1772136774f04637c9cf0d3c62c2ddc8
#
_cell.length_a   1.000
_cell.length_b   1.000
_cell.length_c   1.000
_cell.angle_alpha   90.00
_cell.angle_beta   90.00
_cell.angle_gamma   90.00
#
_symmetry.space_group_name_H-M   'P 1'
#
loop_
_entity.id
_entity.type
_entity.pdbx_description
1 polymer ?
#
loop_
_entity_poly.entity_id
_entity_poly.type
_entity_poly.pdbx_seq_one_letter_code
_entity_poly.pdbx_strand_id
1 'polypeptide(L)'
;MCYNTHMRSATVKINAKINLSLNVVGKEDGYHMLDSVAASVDIADVITVYESKSPVAEFSNRDIDAEKSNAFAAAMFLTKKYSLPPVGVVVENNIPAGTGLGGSSADCAGVILAIKKTFLPNMTDEEIFLTAQMFGSDTPYMLRGGFARLNGRGEKIRRINSCLKCAVAIAYKDKILTKKCFDEFDRLCLLGTVADNDRLIDCLVRSDAKGVFSAAANALAPAAAHLNPFVAEMLSADDGVAKCMTGSGSGIVLFGADGEYLDALRRSGVNVICTEIVPK
;
A
#
# COMPACT_ATOMS: atom_id res chain seq x y z
N MET A 1 31.53 22.24 29.74
CA MET A 1 30.47 21.20 29.83
C MET A 1 29.93 20.96 28.45
N CYS A 2 30.38 19.89 27.77
CA CYS A 2 29.80 19.49 26.49
C CYS A 2 28.49 18.77 26.77
N TYR A 3 27.37 19.44 26.57
CA TYR A 3 26.09 18.78 26.50
C TYR A 3 26.06 17.99 25.20
N ASN A 4 26.31 16.69 25.30
CA ASN A 4 26.11 15.74 24.24
C ASN A 4 24.58 15.53 24.15
N THR A 5 23.87 16.46 23.51
CA THR A 5 22.46 16.33 23.22
C THR A 5 22.33 15.29 22.11
N HIS A 6 22.16 14.02 22.49
CA HIS A 6 21.69 13.01 21.55
C HIS A 6 20.32 13.45 21.03
N MET A 7 20.28 13.95 19.79
CA MET A 7 19.01 14.27 19.14
C MET A 7 18.15 12.99 19.12
N ARG A 8 16.94 13.09 19.65
CA ARG A 8 16.00 11.96 19.67
C ARG A 8 15.61 11.62 18.25
N SER A 9 15.70 10.36 17.87
CA SER A 9 15.30 9.86 16.56
C SER A 9 14.79 8.44 16.63
N ALA A 10 13.98 8.07 15.67
CA ALA A 10 13.60 6.68 15.43
C ALA A 10 13.45 6.42 13.94
N THR A 11 13.86 5.22 13.55
CA THR A 11 13.65 4.69 12.21
C THR A 11 12.70 3.50 12.28
N VAL A 12 11.80 3.42 11.30
CA VAL A 12 10.87 2.31 11.10
C VAL A 12 10.84 1.91 9.63
N LYS A 13 10.58 0.63 9.39
CA LYS A 13 10.41 0.04 8.06
C LYS A 13 8.95 -0.35 7.89
N ILE A 14 8.30 0.10 6.82
CA ILE A 14 6.90 -0.17 6.53
C ILE A 14 6.79 -0.87 5.18
N ASN A 15 6.27 -2.09 5.21
CA ASN A 15 6.09 -2.90 4.01
C ASN A 15 4.97 -2.36 3.12
N ALA A 16 5.14 -2.51 1.81
CA ALA A 16 4.08 -2.32 0.82
C ALA A 16 2.95 -3.34 1.01
N LYS A 17 1.83 -3.05 0.38
CA LYS A 17 0.69 -3.98 0.29
C LYS A 17 0.37 -4.32 -1.15
N ILE A 18 -0.24 -5.48 -1.32
CA ILE A 18 -1.01 -5.82 -2.52
C ILE A 18 -2.45 -6.11 -2.13
N ASN A 19 -3.39 -5.90 -3.05
CA ASN A 19 -4.73 -6.44 -2.94
C ASN A 19 -4.74 -7.79 -3.68
N LEU A 20 -5.02 -8.86 -2.95
CA LEU A 20 -5.31 -10.19 -3.53
C LEU A 20 -6.72 -10.21 -4.10
N SER A 21 -7.62 -9.42 -3.53
CA SER A 21 -8.92 -9.11 -4.10
C SER A 21 -9.31 -7.66 -3.82
N LEU A 22 -10.14 -7.08 -4.69
CA LEU A 22 -10.78 -5.80 -4.46
C LEU A 22 -12.16 -5.80 -5.11
N ASN A 23 -13.20 -5.83 -4.28
CA ASN A 23 -14.58 -5.61 -4.67
C ASN A 23 -15.00 -4.18 -4.31
N VAL A 24 -15.84 -3.57 -5.15
CA VAL A 24 -16.55 -2.32 -4.87
C VAL A 24 -17.99 -2.66 -4.55
N VAL A 25 -18.39 -2.58 -3.29
CA VAL A 25 -19.68 -3.13 -2.81
C VAL A 25 -20.76 -2.08 -2.62
N GLY A 26 -20.46 -0.83 -2.91
CA GLY A 26 -21.42 0.28 -2.82
C GLY A 26 -20.74 1.63 -2.85
N LYS A 27 -21.54 2.67 -2.59
CA LYS A 27 -21.07 4.05 -2.50
C LYS A 27 -21.84 4.77 -1.39
N GLU A 28 -21.14 5.39 -0.46
CA GLU A 28 -21.69 6.16 0.67
C GLU A 28 -20.96 7.50 0.79
N ASP A 29 -21.68 8.59 0.97
CA ASP A 29 -21.12 9.94 1.11
C ASP A 29 -20.10 10.33 0.01
N GLY A 30 -20.34 9.84 -1.21
CA GLY A 30 -19.44 10.07 -2.35
C GLY A 30 -18.21 9.18 -2.40
N TYR A 31 -18.00 8.27 -1.45
CA TYR A 31 -16.88 7.33 -1.40
C TYR A 31 -17.34 5.92 -1.75
N HIS A 32 -16.51 5.20 -2.50
CA HIS A 32 -16.74 3.78 -2.79
C HIS A 32 -16.47 2.94 -1.54
N MET A 33 -17.43 2.05 -1.24
CA MET A 33 -17.28 1.06 -0.17
C MET A 33 -16.64 -0.20 -0.75
N LEU A 34 -15.63 -0.69 -0.07
CA LEU A 34 -14.79 -1.80 -0.51
C LEU A 34 -15.05 -3.05 0.33
N ASP A 35 -14.80 -4.20 -0.27
CA ASP A 35 -14.55 -5.47 0.39
C ASP A 35 -13.35 -6.11 -0.29
N SER A 36 -12.20 -6.06 0.37
CA SER A 36 -10.90 -6.41 -0.22
C SER A 36 -10.10 -7.29 0.72
N VAL A 37 -9.30 -8.17 0.17
CA VAL A 37 -8.28 -8.93 0.92
C VAL A 37 -6.90 -8.40 0.52
N ALA A 38 -6.17 -7.92 1.52
CA ALA A 38 -4.82 -7.37 1.36
C ALA A 38 -3.76 -8.27 1.99
N ALA A 39 -2.56 -8.20 1.43
CA ALA A 39 -1.37 -8.86 1.95
C ALA A 39 -0.18 -7.91 1.94
N SER A 40 0.75 -8.03 2.89
CA SER A 40 2.05 -7.35 2.83
C SER A 40 2.99 -8.07 1.88
N VAL A 41 3.87 -7.31 1.23
CA VAL A 41 4.99 -7.82 0.44
C VAL A 41 6.31 -7.27 0.97
N ASP A 42 7.42 -7.98 0.73
CA ASP A 42 8.75 -7.58 1.23
C ASP A 42 9.42 -6.52 0.32
N ILE A 43 8.69 -5.45 0.12
CA ILE A 43 9.18 -4.16 -0.39
C ILE A 43 8.79 -3.15 0.66
N ALA A 44 9.70 -2.30 1.10
CA ALA A 44 9.36 -1.38 2.19
C ALA A 44 10.07 -0.03 2.06
N ASP A 45 9.36 1.02 2.43
CA ASP A 45 9.95 2.31 2.70
C ASP A 45 10.57 2.36 4.10
N VAL A 46 11.63 3.15 4.24
CA VAL A 46 12.32 3.37 5.51
C VAL A 46 12.10 4.81 5.93
N ILE A 47 11.46 5.00 7.06
CA ILE A 47 11.04 6.30 7.56
C ILE A 47 11.80 6.62 8.84
N THR A 48 12.53 7.75 8.83
CA THR A 48 13.22 8.28 10.01
C THR A 48 12.60 9.59 10.43
N VAL A 49 12.24 9.69 11.71
CA VAL A 49 11.84 10.96 12.35
C VAL A 49 12.87 11.31 13.40
N TYR A 50 13.27 12.57 13.43
CA TYR A 50 14.25 13.10 14.37
C TYR A 50 13.88 14.48 14.87
N GLU A 51 14.39 14.86 16.07
CA GLU A 51 14.25 16.21 16.60
C GLU A 51 15.04 17.20 15.74
N SER A 52 14.44 18.32 15.35
CA SER A 52 15.03 19.31 14.44
C SER A 52 14.87 20.73 15.00
N LYS A 53 15.59 21.69 14.43
CA LYS A 53 15.43 23.12 14.76
C LYS A 53 14.20 23.74 14.08
N SER A 54 13.79 23.21 12.97
CA SER A 54 12.60 23.60 12.21
C SER A 54 11.97 22.38 11.55
N PRO A 55 10.67 22.39 11.24
CA PRO A 55 10.05 21.32 10.46
C PRO A 55 10.73 21.18 9.09
N VAL A 56 11.03 19.95 8.70
CA VAL A 56 11.63 19.63 7.40
C VAL A 56 11.21 18.24 6.95
N ALA A 57 11.05 18.02 5.65
CA ALA A 57 10.80 16.71 5.07
C ALA A 57 11.69 16.49 3.85
N GLU A 58 12.32 15.32 3.78
CA GLU A 58 13.17 14.90 2.68
C GLU A 58 12.78 13.51 2.22
N PHE A 59 12.51 13.38 0.93
CA PHE A 59 12.14 12.11 0.30
C PHE A 59 13.18 11.74 -0.75
N SER A 60 13.59 10.48 -0.81
CA SER A 60 14.54 10.00 -1.80
C SER A 60 13.96 10.05 -3.22
N ASN A 61 12.64 9.85 -3.35
CA ASN A 61 11.93 10.04 -4.61
C ASN A 61 11.60 11.53 -4.81
N ARG A 62 12.34 12.18 -5.70
CA ARG A 62 12.23 13.62 -5.99
C ARG A 62 10.94 14.02 -6.74
N ASP A 63 10.19 13.05 -7.26
CA ASP A 63 8.87 13.31 -7.87
C ASP A 63 7.78 13.55 -6.81
N ILE A 64 8.08 13.32 -5.54
CA ILE A 64 7.17 13.54 -4.42
C ILE A 64 7.49 14.90 -3.79
N ASP A 65 6.50 15.79 -3.75
CA ASP A 65 6.58 17.01 -2.95
C ASP A 65 6.46 16.65 -1.47
N ALA A 66 7.61 16.58 -0.80
CA ALA A 66 7.69 16.09 0.57
C ALA A 66 6.84 16.93 1.53
N GLU A 67 6.81 18.25 1.36
CA GLU A 67 6.06 19.18 2.23
C GLU A 67 4.54 19.09 2.05
N LYS A 68 4.07 18.65 0.87
CA LYS A 68 2.65 18.41 0.58
C LYS A 68 2.22 16.97 0.81
N SER A 69 3.13 16.11 1.29
CA SER A 69 2.83 14.70 1.55
C SER A 69 1.92 14.51 2.77
N ASN A 70 1.10 13.45 2.75
CA ASN A 70 0.33 13.05 3.93
C ASN A 70 1.23 12.67 5.11
N ALA A 71 2.42 12.16 4.84
CA ALA A 71 3.42 11.83 5.87
C ALA A 71 3.88 13.08 6.62
N PHE A 72 4.22 14.17 5.91
CA PHE A 72 4.59 15.42 6.56
C PHE A 72 3.40 16.08 7.27
N ALA A 73 2.21 16.04 6.67
CA ALA A 73 0.99 16.54 7.30
C ALA A 73 0.69 15.81 8.63
N ALA A 74 0.90 14.48 8.68
CA ALA A 74 0.76 13.69 9.91
C ALA A 74 1.81 14.08 10.97
N ALA A 75 3.07 14.32 10.55
CA ALA A 75 4.12 14.83 11.45
C ALA A 75 3.73 16.18 12.06
N MET A 76 3.28 17.12 11.24
CA MET A 76 2.86 18.46 11.70
C MET A 76 1.65 18.40 12.61
N PHE A 77 0.67 17.56 12.28
CA PHE A 77 -0.51 17.35 13.13
C PHE A 77 -0.11 16.84 14.53
N LEU A 78 0.71 15.79 14.60
CA LEU A 78 1.13 15.21 15.88
C LEU A 78 2.02 16.18 16.67
N THR A 79 2.94 16.88 16.02
CA THR A 79 3.78 17.91 16.62
C THR A 79 2.93 18.99 17.29
N LYS A 80 1.91 19.49 16.59
CA LYS A 80 1.00 20.50 17.11
C LYS A 80 0.11 19.95 18.23
N LYS A 81 -0.50 18.77 18.02
CA LYS A 81 -1.46 18.16 18.98
C LYS A 81 -0.82 17.89 20.33
N TYR A 82 0.43 17.43 20.34
CA TYR A 82 1.12 17.03 21.56
C TYR A 82 2.22 18.02 21.99
N SER A 83 2.28 19.21 21.39
CA SER A 83 3.27 20.26 21.69
C SER A 83 4.71 19.71 21.67
N LEU A 84 5.04 18.91 20.66
CA LEU A 84 6.38 18.35 20.49
C LEU A 84 7.36 19.39 19.94
N PRO A 85 8.67 19.19 20.13
CA PRO A 85 9.66 19.99 19.41
C PRO A 85 9.50 19.82 17.89
N PRO A 86 10.01 20.75 17.06
CA PRO A 86 10.01 20.58 15.62
C PRO A 86 10.69 19.26 15.23
N VAL A 87 10.16 18.61 14.20
CA VAL A 87 10.69 17.33 13.72
C VAL A 87 11.14 17.41 12.27
N GLY A 88 12.20 16.65 11.95
CA GLY A 88 12.58 16.29 10.60
C GLY A 88 12.05 14.91 10.24
N VAL A 89 11.61 14.76 9.00
CA VAL A 89 11.14 13.50 8.41
C VAL A 89 12.00 13.17 7.20
N VAL A 90 12.62 11.99 7.20
CA VAL A 90 13.35 11.46 6.05
C VAL A 90 12.68 10.17 5.61
N VAL A 91 12.40 10.05 4.32
CA VAL A 91 11.80 8.85 3.72
C VAL A 91 12.70 8.33 2.61
N GLU A 92 13.17 7.09 2.76
CA GLU A 92 13.80 6.33 1.70
C GLU A 92 12.71 5.53 0.97
N ASN A 93 12.29 6.03 -0.20
CA ASN A 93 11.19 5.44 -0.96
C ASN A 93 11.69 4.28 -1.81
N ASN A 94 11.32 3.07 -1.46
CA ASN A 94 11.53 1.84 -2.23
C ASN A 94 10.22 1.32 -2.85
N ILE A 95 9.08 1.80 -2.36
CA ILE A 95 7.75 1.47 -2.90
C ILE A 95 7.46 2.40 -4.08
N PRO A 96 7.28 1.86 -5.30
CA PRO A 96 7.00 2.69 -6.48
C PRO A 96 5.72 3.49 -6.33
N ALA A 97 5.80 4.79 -6.59
CA ALA A 97 4.65 5.69 -6.46
C ALA A 97 3.62 5.47 -7.58
N GLY A 98 2.32 5.49 -7.25
CA GLY A 98 1.22 5.41 -8.22
C GLY A 98 1.01 4.03 -8.84
N THR A 99 1.40 2.96 -8.15
CA THR A 99 1.29 1.57 -8.60
C THR A 99 0.26 0.75 -7.82
N GLY A 100 -0.49 1.35 -6.90
CA GLY A 100 -1.45 0.64 -6.05
C GLY A 100 -0.84 -0.12 -4.86
N LEU A 101 0.47 0.04 -4.61
CA LEU A 101 1.21 -0.65 -3.54
C LEU A 101 1.14 0.06 -2.17
N GLY A 102 0.50 1.23 -2.09
CA GLY A 102 0.24 1.93 -0.85
C GLY A 102 1.42 2.74 -0.27
N GLY A 103 2.41 3.16 -1.08
CA GLY A 103 3.60 3.88 -0.62
C GLY A 103 3.29 5.12 0.22
N SER A 104 2.43 6.03 -0.23
CA SER A 104 2.05 7.23 0.55
C SER A 104 1.43 6.90 1.91
N SER A 105 0.67 5.80 2.01
CA SER A 105 0.09 5.33 3.27
C SER A 105 1.13 4.64 4.16
N ALA A 106 2.12 3.97 3.55
CA ALA A 106 3.27 3.40 4.26
C ALA A 106 4.12 4.51 4.89
N ASP A 107 4.45 5.56 4.12
CA ASP A 107 5.18 6.72 4.62
C ASP A 107 4.47 7.37 5.82
N CYS A 108 3.16 7.58 5.70
CA CYS A 108 2.36 8.17 6.75
C CYS A 108 2.30 7.29 8.01
N ALA A 109 2.07 5.98 7.87
CA ALA A 109 2.08 5.03 8.98
C ALA A 109 3.45 5.01 9.66
N GLY A 110 4.53 5.05 8.87
CA GLY A 110 5.90 5.11 9.35
C GLY A 110 6.18 6.35 10.19
N VAL A 111 5.74 7.52 9.73
CA VAL A 111 5.87 8.77 10.51
C VAL A 111 5.13 8.68 11.84
N ILE A 112 3.88 8.19 11.86
CA ILE A 112 3.09 8.04 13.08
C ILE A 112 3.81 7.12 14.07
N LEU A 113 4.30 5.96 13.61
CA LEU A 113 5.00 5.00 14.46
C LEU A 113 6.37 5.51 14.92
N ALA A 114 7.11 6.22 14.08
CA ALA A 114 8.39 6.81 14.45
C ALA A 114 8.22 7.92 15.49
N ILE A 115 7.20 8.79 15.34
CA ILE A 115 6.86 9.81 16.35
C ILE A 115 6.46 9.16 17.67
N LYS A 116 5.60 8.12 17.64
CA LYS A 116 5.28 7.35 18.85
C LYS A 116 6.54 6.87 19.54
N LYS A 117 7.42 6.21 18.81
CA LYS A 117 8.66 5.62 19.35
C LYS A 117 9.60 6.67 19.93
N THR A 118 9.67 7.86 19.32
CA THR A 118 10.63 8.90 19.69
C THR A 118 10.13 9.81 20.78
N PHE A 119 8.86 10.22 20.72
CA PHE A 119 8.33 11.33 21.54
C PHE A 119 7.12 10.93 22.40
N LEU A 120 6.34 9.93 21.98
CA LEU A 120 5.04 9.59 22.56
C LEU A 120 4.93 8.10 22.92
N PRO A 121 5.84 7.56 23.77
CA PRO A 121 5.87 6.12 24.06
C PRO A 121 4.56 5.59 24.65
N ASN A 122 3.80 6.46 25.31
CA ASN A 122 2.52 6.13 25.95
C ASN A 122 1.30 6.32 25.04
N MET A 123 1.48 6.76 23.78
CA MET A 123 0.38 6.87 22.81
C MET A 123 -0.25 5.50 22.59
N THR A 124 -1.55 5.40 22.79
CA THR A 124 -2.29 4.14 22.72
C THR A 124 -2.44 3.66 21.28
N ASP A 125 -2.71 2.37 21.07
CA ASP A 125 -2.98 1.80 19.75
C ASP A 125 -4.24 2.42 19.13
N GLU A 126 -5.23 2.80 19.94
CA GLU A 126 -6.44 3.48 19.49
C GLU A 126 -6.12 4.88 18.95
N GLU A 127 -5.33 5.68 19.69
CA GLU A 127 -4.90 7.02 19.23
C GLU A 127 -4.09 6.96 17.94
N ILE A 128 -3.22 5.95 17.79
CA ILE A 128 -2.47 5.70 16.57
C ILE A 128 -3.42 5.39 15.42
N PHE A 129 -4.36 4.49 15.64
CA PHE A 129 -5.33 4.07 14.62
C PHE A 129 -6.22 5.23 14.17
N LEU A 130 -6.78 5.99 15.11
CA LEU A 130 -7.58 7.18 14.81
C LEU A 130 -6.77 8.25 14.06
N THR A 131 -5.49 8.44 14.44
CA THR A 131 -4.61 9.35 13.70
C THR A 131 -4.38 8.86 12.28
N ALA A 132 -4.11 7.58 12.08
CA ALA A 132 -3.87 7.01 10.76
C ALA A 132 -5.07 7.15 9.81
N GLN A 133 -6.29 7.00 10.33
CA GLN A 133 -7.53 7.19 9.54
C GLN A 133 -7.67 8.60 8.96
N MET A 134 -7.08 9.62 9.59
CA MET A 134 -7.15 11.00 9.12
C MET A 134 -6.32 11.26 7.86
N PHE A 135 -5.29 10.42 7.59
CA PHE A 135 -4.28 10.69 6.58
C PHE A 135 -4.27 9.69 5.41
N GLY A 136 -5.23 8.79 5.34
CA GLY A 136 -5.40 7.90 4.20
C GLY A 136 -6.11 6.59 4.54
N SER A 137 -6.87 6.07 3.58
CA SER A 137 -7.69 4.86 3.76
C SER A 137 -6.86 3.62 4.06
N ASP A 138 -5.69 3.48 3.43
CA ASP A 138 -4.79 2.34 3.64
C ASP A 138 -3.84 2.53 4.84
N THR A 139 -3.70 3.77 5.38
CA THR A 139 -2.77 4.07 6.47
C THR A 139 -3.01 3.23 7.73
N PRO A 140 -4.26 2.99 8.19
CA PRO A 140 -4.53 2.11 9.33
C PRO A 140 -4.06 0.66 9.11
N TYR A 141 -4.21 0.14 7.88
CA TYR A 141 -3.70 -1.19 7.53
C TYR A 141 -2.18 -1.23 7.60
N MET A 142 -1.48 -0.20 7.07
CA MET A 142 -0.02 -0.13 7.03
C MET A 142 0.64 -0.12 8.41
N LEU A 143 -0.04 0.36 9.45
CA LEU A 143 0.46 0.30 10.84
C LEU A 143 0.85 -1.12 11.27
N ARG A 144 0.14 -2.12 10.76
CA ARG A 144 0.32 -3.53 11.15
C ARG A 144 0.66 -4.45 9.99
N GLY A 145 0.22 -4.17 8.75
CA GLY A 145 0.44 -5.01 7.57
C GLY A 145 -0.06 -6.45 7.73
N GLY A 146 0.50 -7.42 7.05
CA GLY A 146 0.12 -8.84 7.05
C GLY A 146 -1.14 -9.10 6.23
N PHE A 147 -1.83 -10.23 6.51
CA PHE A 147 -3.08 -10.54 5.81
C PHE A 147 -4.29 -9.94 6.52
N ALA A 148 -5.15 -9.27 5.78
CA ALA A 148 -6.38 -8.70 6.34
C ALA A 148 -7.50 -8.57 5.29
N ARG A 149 -8.76 -8.72 5.73
CA ARG A 149 -9.94 -8.27 5.00
C ARG A 149 -10.21 -6.82 5.37
N LEU A 150 -10.36 -5.97 4.39
CA LEU A 150 -10.59 -4.55 4.50
C LEU A 150 -11.99 -4.22 4.00
N ASN A 151 -12.81 -3.61 4.84
CA ASN A 151 -14.16 -3.18 4.49
C ASN A 151 -14.33 -1.66 4.69
N GLY A 152 -15.48 -1.13 4.24
CA GLY A 152 -15.76 0.28 4.26
C GLY A 152 -14.89 1.01 3.21
N ARG A 153 -14.21 2.07 3.58
CA ARG A 153 -13.24 2.77 2.72
C ARG A 153 -11.83 2.17 2.79
N GLY A 154 -11.67 1.03 3.54
CA GLY A 154 -10.41 0.37 3.87
C GLY A 154 -10.05 0.44 5.36
N GLU A 155 -10.84 1.17 6.17
CA GLU A 155 -10.58 1.41 7.59
C GLU A 155 -11.09 0.28 8.50
N LYS A 156 -12.04 -0.54 8.05
CA LYS A 156 -12.54 -1.68 8.83
C LYS A 156 -11.67 -2.90 8.57
N ILE A 157 -10.75 -3.18 9.47
CA ILE A 157 -9.69 -4.17 9.28
C ILE A 157 -9.98 -5.42 10.11
N ARG A 158 -10.19 -6.57 9.43
CA ARG A 158 -10.26 -7.89 10.05
C ARG A 158 -9.02 -8.69 9.69
N ARG A 159 -8.21 -9.04 10.67
CA ARG A 159 -7.01 -9.86 10.49
C ARG A 159 -7.34 -11.27 10.01
N ILE A 160 -6.48 -11.78 9.13
CA ILE A 160 -6.53 -13.16 8.65
C ILE A 160 -5.26 -13.85 9.16
N ASN A 161 -5.43 -14.94 9.89
CA ASN A 161 -4.32 -15.75 10.37
C ASN A 161 -3.85 -16.68 9.24
N SER A 162 -2.73 -16.35 8.61
CA SER A 162 -2.14 -17.15 7.54
C SER A 162 -0.62 -17.09 7.66
N CYS A 163 0.02 -18.23 7.40
CA CYS A 163 1.48 -18.35 7.32
C CYS A 163 1.98 -18.42 5.87
N LEU A 164 1.11 -18.12 4.89
CA LEU A 164 1.47 -18.17 3.48
C LEU A 164 2.66 -17.25 3.20
N LYS A 165 3.69 -17.84 2.60
CA LYS A 165 4.80 -17.13 1.98
C LYS A 165 4.90 -17.62 0.56
N CYS A 166 4.98 -16.72 -0.40
CA CYS A 166 5.21 -17.10 -1.78
C CYS A 166 5.87 -15.96 -2.55
N ALA A 167 6.79 -16.35 -3.44
CA ALA A 167 7.41 -15.43 -4.37
C ALA A 167 6.36 -14.91 -5.36
N VAL A 168 6.39 -13.61 -5.61
CA VAL A 168 5.60 -12.93 -6.62
C VAL A 168 6.46 -11.89 -7.33
N ALA A 169 6.06 -11.49 -8.54
CA ALA A 169 6.63 -10.31 -9.16
C ALA A 169 5.55 -9.24 -9.32
N ILE A 170 5.96 -7.99 -9.32
CA ILE A 170 5.06 -6.86 -9.56
C ILE A 170 5.56 -6.14 -10.79
N ALA A 171 4.77 -6.19 -11.87
CA ALA A 171 5.01 -5.47 -13.10
C ALA A 171 4.21 -4.16 -13.10
N TYR A 172 4.82 -3.06 -13.51
CA TYR A 172 4.12 -1.77 -13.60
C TYR A 172 4.74 -0.89 -14.69
N LYS A 173 3.89 -0.05 -15.29
CA LYS A 173 4.31 0.95 -16.26
C LYS A 173 3.32 2.10 -16.21
N ASP A 174 3.86 3.33 -16.15
CA ASP A 174 3.08 4.56 -15.97
C ASP A 174 2.25 4.57 -14.68
N LYS A 175 1.74 5.73 -14.30
CA LYS A 175 0.98 5.91 -13.06
C LYS A 175 -0.50 6.06 -13.37
N ILE A 176 -1.37 5.45 -12.57
CA ILE A 176 -2.81 5.71 -12.58
C ILE A 176 -3.16 6.48 -11.30
N LEU A 177 -3.83 7.62 -11.46
CA LEU A 177 -4.36 8.35 -10.31
C LEU A 177 -5.60 7.62 -9.78
N THR A 178 -5.61 7.29 -8.49
CA THR A 178 -6.71 6.54 -7.84
C THR A 178 -8.07 7.15 -8.14
N LYS A 179 -8.20 8.49 -8.02
CA LYS A 179 -9.45 9.17 -8.33
C LYS A 179 -9.91 8.92 -9.77
N LYS A 180 -9.01 9.02 -10.75
CA LYS A 180 -9.35 8.78 -12.17
C LYS A 180 -9.82 7.35 -12.40
N CYS A 181 -9.24 6.37 -11.72
CA CYS A 181 -9.65 4.98 -11.84
C CYS A 181 -11.08 4.75 -11.31
N PHE A 182 -11.42 5.33 -10.17
CA PHE A 182 -12.77 5.25 -9.62
C PHE A 182 -13.79 6.05 -10.44
N ASP A 183 -13.44 7.24 -10.94
CA ASP A 183 -14.29 8.04 -11.85
C ASP A 183 -14.59 7.23 -13.13
N GLU A 184 -13.61 6.52 -13.66
CA GLU A 184 -13.75 5.68 -14.85
C GLU A 184 -14.57 4.42 -14.56
N PHE A 185 -14.40 3.80 -13.38
CA PHE A 185 -15.23 2.70 -12.93
C PHE A 185 -16.72 3.08 -12.90
N ASP A 186 -17.05 4.25 -12.35
CA ASP A 186 -18.42 4.79 -12.32
C ASP A 186 -18.93 5.07 -13.74
N ARG A 187 -18.10 5.70 -14.59
CA ARG A 187 -18.45 6.04 -15.98
C ARG A 187 -18.79 4.82 -16.82
N LEU A 188 -18.08 3.73 -16.61
CA LEU A 188 -18.29 2.47 -17.34
C LEU A 188 -19.38 1.58 -16.73
N CYS A 189 -19.99 1.98 -15.62
CA CYS A 189 -21.02 1.22 -14.90
C CYS A 189 -20.63 -0.24 -14.63
N LEU A 190 -19.39 -0.45 -14.16
CA LEU A 190 -18.81 -1.78 -14.01
C LEU A 190 -19.39 -2.55 -12.83
N LEU A 191 -19.33 -3.89 -12.93
CA LEU A 191 -19.68 -4.77 -11.82
C LEU A 191 -18.66 -4.62 -10.69
N GLY A 192 -19.15 -4.36 -9.47
CA GLY A 192 -18.32 -4.10 -8.31
C GLY A 192 -17.86 -5.37 -7.57
N THR A 193 -18.59 -6.47 -7.68
CA THR A 193 -18.24 -7.74 -7.00
C THR A 193 -17.72 -8.74 -8.02
N VAL A 194 -16.43 -9.05 -7.95
CA VAL A 194 -15.71 -9.93 -8.90
C VAL A 194 -14.94 -11.05 -8.18
N ALA A 195 -14.73 -10.95 -6.88
CA ALA A 195 -13.99 -11.91 -6.07
C ALA A 195 -14.87 -12.52 -4.99
N ASP A 196 -14.73 -13.82 -4.78
CA ASP A 196 -15.25 -14.54 -3.59
C ASP A 196 -14.20 -14.44 -2.47
N ASN A 197 -14.35 -13.45 -1.60
CA ASN A 197 -13.42 -13.18 -0.52
C ASN A 197 -13.42 -14.27 0.56
N ASP A 198 -14.53 -14.97 0.77
CA ASP A 198 -14.57 -16.03 1.78
C ASP A 198 -13.78 -17.25 1.29
N ARG A 199 -13.93 -17.65 0.02
CA ARG A 199 -13.06 -18.65 -0.62
C ARG A 199 -11.59 -18.26 -0.60
N LEU A 200 -11.26 -17.00 -0.92
CA LEU A 200 -9.89 -16.51 -0.91
C LEU A 200 -9.28 -16.59 0.50
N ILE A 201 -10.03 -16.23 1.53
CA ILE A 201 -9.61 -16.33 2.93
C ILE A 201 -9.39 -17.77 3.34
N ASP A 202 -10.24 -18.69 2.95
CA ASP A 202 -10.08 -20.13 3.21
C ASP A 202 -8.77 -20.67 2.59
N CYS A 203 -8.45 -20.25 1.36
CA CYS A 203 -7.16 -20.59 0.72
C CYS A 203 -5.96 -20.01 1.50
N LEU A 204 -6.05 -18.77 1.96
CA LEU A 204 -5.01 -18.13 2.78
C LEU A 204 -4.79 -18.88 4.09
N VAL A 205 -5.85 -19.24 4.81
CA VAL A 205 -5.77 -19.96 6.09
C VAL A 205 -5.14 -21.33 5.92
N ARG A 206 -5.40 -22.00 4.79
CA ARG A 206 -4.80 -23.31 4.43
C ARG A 206 -3.39 -23.19 3.83
N SER A 207 -2.90 -21.95 3.61
CA SER A 207 -1.65 -21.67 2.87
C SER A 207 -1.64 -22.29 1.46
N ASP A 208 -2.79 -22.35 0.82
CA ASP A 208 -2.96 -22.81 -0.56
C ASP A 208 -2.67 -21.67 -1.54
N ALA A 209 -1.42 -21.51 -1.94
CA ALA A 209 -1.00 -20.46 -2.87
C ALA A 209 -1.74 -20.55 -4.21
N LYS A 210 -1.94 -21.75 -4.77
CA LYS A 210 -2.65 -21.92 -6.06
C LYS A 210 -4.11 -21.47 -5.96
N GLY A 211 -4.79 -21.84 -4.86
CA GLY A 211 -6.14 -21.39 -4.58
C GLY A 211 -6.24 -19.88 -4.43
N VAL A 212 -5.30 -19.24 -3.74
CA VAL A 212 -5.20 -17.77 -3.63
C VAL A 212 -5.06 -17.12 -5.00
N PHE A 213 -4.16 -17.61 -5.85
CA PHE A 213 -3.91 -17.02 -7.17
C PHE A 213 -5.10 -17.17 -8.10
N SER A 214 -5.80 -18.31 -8.04
CA SER A 214 -7.00 -18.55 -8.85
C SER A 214 -8.23 -17.74 -8.40
N ALA A 215 -8.26 -17.32 -7.14
CA ALA A 215 -9.35 -16.53 -6.56
C ALA A 215 -9.07 -15.01 -6.59
N ALA A 216 -7.84 -14.61 -6.94
CA ALA A 216 -7.44 -13.20 -6.97
C ALA A 216 -8.16 -12.44 -8.09
N ALA A 217 -8.82 -11.33 -7.76
CA ALA A 217 -9.53 -10.49 -8.74
C ALA A 217 -9.70 -9.05 -8.23
N ASN A 218 -9.83 -8.09 -9.16
CA ASN A 218 -9.94 -6.68 -8.84
C ASN A 218 -11.01 -6.01 -9.72
N ALA A 219 -12.07 -5.50 -9.11
CA ALA A 219 -13.19 -4.84 -9.80
C ALA A 219 -12.78 -3.57 -10.56
N LEU A 220 -11.68 -2.91 -10.16
CA LEU A 220 -11.16 -1.72 -10.85
C LEU A 220 -10.31 -2.06 -12.08
N ALA A 221 -9.99 -3.35 -12.32
CA ALA A 221 -9.10 -3.75 -13.41
C ALA A 221 -9.61 -3.33 -14.81
N PRO A 222 -10.91 -3.45 -15.14
CA PRO A 222 -11.40 -2.98 -16.44
C PRO A 222 -11.31 -1.46 -16.61
N ALA A 223 -11.56 -0.68 -15.55
CA ALA A 223 -11.40 0.78 -15.57
C ALA A 223 -9.94 1.18 -15.75
N ALA A 224 -9.04 0.52 -15.04
CA ALA A 224 -7.61 0.75 -15.18
C ALA A 224 -7.09 0.36 -16.57
N ALA A 225 -7.56 -0.75 -17.14
CA ALA A 225 -7.23 -1.18 -18.50
C ALA A 225 -7.68 -0.16 -19.56
N HIS A 226 -8.83 0.50 -19.34
CA HIS A 226 -9.29 1.57 -20.23
C HIS A 226 -8.40 2.82 -20.15
N LEU A 227 -7.81 3.09 -18.99
CA LEU A 227 -6.95 4.26 -18.74
C LEU A 227 -5.48 4.03 -19.09
N ASN A 228 -5.03 2.78 -19.13
CA ASN A 228 -3.61 2.43 -19.26
C ASN A 228 -3.45 1.21 -20.18
N PRO A 229 -2.87 1.40 -21.39
CA PRO A 229 -2.66 0.32 -22.37
C PRO A 229 -1.82 -0.84 -21.81
N PHE A 230 -0.84 -0.58 -20.95
CA PHE A 230 -0.06 -1.63 -20.30
C PHE A 230 -0.93 -2.55 -19.45
N VAL A 231 -1.86 -1.99 -18.66
CA VAL A 231 -2.79 -2.80 -17.84
C VAL A 231 -3.69 -3.64 -18.75
N ALA A 232 -4.19 -3.06 -19.83
CA ALA A 232 -5.01 -3.77 -20.82
C ALA A 232 -4.25 -4.96 -21.45
N GLU A 233 -3.03 -4.73 -21.91
CA GLU A 233 -2.16 -5.75 -22.52
C GLU A 233 -1.85 -6.87 -21.52
N MET A 234 -1.40 -6.51 -20.32
CA MET A 234 -1.03 -7.49 -19.30
C MET A 234 -2.20 -8.39 -18.87
N LEU A 235 -3.40 -7.82 -18.70
CA LEU A 235 -4.55 -8.60 -18.22
C LEU A 235 -5.24 -9.40 -19.34
N SER A 236 -5.08 -9.01 -20.61
CA SER A 236 -5.64 -9.75 -21.76
C SER A 236 -4.71 -10.86 -22.28
N ALA A 237 -3.43 -10.86 -21.89
CA ALA A 237 -2.46 -11.86 -22.37
C ALA A 237 -2.78 -13.25 -21.81
N ASP A 238 -3.00 -14.22 -22.71
CA ASP A 238 -3.15 -15.64 -22.41
C ASP A 238 -1.78 -16.32 -22.52
N ASP A 239 -0.94 -16.12 -21.51
CA ASP A 239 0.45 -16.56 -21.47
C ASP A 239 0.70 -17.57 -20.33
N GLY A 240 -0.36 -18.08 -19.70
CA GLY A 240 -0.28 -19.08 -18.64
C GLY A 240 0.16 -18.52 -17.27
N VAL A 241 0.46 -17.22 -17.16
CA VAL A 241 0.83 -16.57 -15.89
C VAL A 241 -0.42 -16.03 -15.20
N ALA A 242 -0.68 -16.43 -13.98
CA ALA A 242 -1.76 -15.87 -13.17
C ALA A 242 -1.44 -14.42 -12.78
N LYS A 243 -2.41 -13.52 -12.97
CA LYS A 243 -2.24 -12.07 -12.80
C LYS A 243 -3.39 -11.46 -12.02
N CYS A 244 -3.07 -10.48 -11.17
CA CYS A 244 -4.08 -9.66 -10.50
C CYS A 244 -3.57 -8.22 -10.37
N MET A 245 -4.40 -7.25 -10.74
CA MET A 245 -4.08 -5.84 -10.50
C MET A 245 -4.20 -5.50 -9.02
N THR A 246 -3.27 -4.71 -8.47
CA THR A 246 -3.33 -4.23 -7.09
C THR A 246 -3.80 -2.78 -7.00
N GLY A 247 -4.66 -2.50 -6.02
CA GLY A 247 -5.23 -1.15 -5.82
C GLY A 247 -5.95 -0.64 -7.06
N SER A 248 -5.72 0.61 -7.40
CA SER A 248 -6.22 1.25 -8.63
C SER A 248 -5.26 1.10 -9.83
N GLY A 249 -4.25 0.24 -9.69
CA GLY A 249 -3.21 0.04 -10.72
C GLY A 249 -2.11 1.14 -10.61
N SER A 250 -1.13 1.16 -11.52
CA SER A 250 -0.94 0.23 -12.65
C SER A 250 -0.29 -1.13 -12.27
N GLY A 251 0.04 -1.34 -11.00
CA GLY A 251 0.74 -2.56 -10.57
C GLY A 251 -0.07 -3.83 -10.82
N ILE A 252 0.57 -4.79 -11.51
CA ILE A 252 0.06 -6.14 -11.75
C ILE A 252 0.92 -7.11 -10.98
N VAL A 253 0.29 -7.86 -10.09
CA VAL A 253 0.93 -8.97 -9.36
C VAL A 253 0.94 -10.19 -10.27
N LEU A 254 2.13 -10.77 -10.47
CA LEU A 254 2.38 -11.95 -11.28
C LEU A 254 2.68 -13.12 -10.34
N PHE A 255 1.94 -14.19 -10.50
CA PHE A 255 2.07 -15.38 -9.67
C PHE A 255 2.70 -16.51 -10.49
N GLY A 256 3.85 -17.03 -10.02
CA GLY A 256 4.54 -18.12 -10.67
C GLY A 256 5.22 -17.80 -12.01
N ALA A 257 5.41 -16.52 -12.33
CA ALA A 257 6.17 -16.09 -13.50
C ALA A 257 7.64 -16.52 -13.34
N ASP A 258 8.21 -17.11 -14.38
CA ASP A 258 9.63 -17.50 -14.41
C ASP A 258 10.55 -16.34 -14.81
N GLY A 259 11.86 -16.60 -14.72
CA GLY A 259 12.87 -15.59 -15.01
C GLY A 259 12.85 -15.12 -16.47
N GLU A 260 12.58 -16.02 -17.43
CA GLU A 260 12.54 -15.68 -18.86
C GLU A 260 11.37 -14.73 -19.18
N TYR A 261 10.20 -15.01 -18.62
CA TYR A 261 9.03 -14.14 -18.73
C TYR A 261 9.31 -12.75 -18.13
N LEU A 262 9.88 -12.69 -16.93
CA LEU A 262 10.19 -11.42 -16.26
C LEU A 262 11.24 -10.61 -17.04
N ASP A 263 12.24 -11.27 -17.62
CA ASP A 263 13.25 -10.61 -18.43
C ASP A 263 12.69 -10.12 -19.77
N ALA A 264 11.73 -10.84 -20.37
CA ALA A 264 11.01 -10.36 -21.53
C ALA A 264 10.23 -9.07 -21.24
N LEU A 265 9.54 -8.99 -20.11
CA LEU A 265 8.86 -7.76 -19.66
C LEU A 265 9.84 -6.60 -19.47
N ARG A 266 10.99 -6.84 -18.83
CA ARG A 266 12.03 -5.79 -18.64
C ARG A 266 12.56 -5.29 -19.98
N ARG A 267 12.81 -6.17 -20.94
CA ARG A 267 13.26 -5.80 -22.29
C ARG A 267 12.21 -4.98 -23.07
N SER A 268 10.92 -5.15 -22.78
CA SER A 268 9.85 -4.33 -23.35
C SER A 268 9.64 -2.98 -22.63
N GLY A 269 10.50 -2.64 -21.67
CA GLY A 269 10.44 -1.38 -20.93
C GLY A 269 9.41 -1.37 -19.78
N VAL A 270 8.99 -2.54 -19.32
CA VAL A 270 8.15 -2.71 -18.12
C VAL A 270 9.05 -2.78 -16.89
N ASN A 271 8.69 -2.04 -15.85
CA ASN A 271 9.34 -2.17 -14.55
C ASN A 271 8.87 -3.45 -13.87
N VAL A 272 9.80 -4.26 -13.34
CA VAL A 272 9.50 -5.52 -12.66
C VAL A 272 10.29 -5.62 -11.36
N ILE A 273 9.57 -5.78 -10.26
CA ILE A 273 10.13 -6.02 -8.92
C ILE A 273 9.78 -7.43 -8.51
N CYS A 274 10.81 -8.24 -8.19
CA CYS A 274 10.64 -9.55 -7.58
C CYS A 274 10.57 -9.37 -6.06
N THR A 275 9.58 -9.98 -5.43
CA THR A 275 9.34 -9.88 -3.98
C THR A 275 8.63 -11.15 -3.48
N GLU A 276 8.28 -11.17 -2.21
CA GLU A 276 7.45 -12.23 -1.64
C GLU A 276 6.29 -11.66 -0.83
N ILE A 277 5.18 -12.39 -0.81
CA ILE A 277 4.11 -12.17 0.14
C ILE A 277 4.61 -12.63 1.51
N VAL A 278 4.48 -11.76 2.51
CA VAL A 278 4.97 -12.02 3.87
C VAL A 278 3.85 -11.96 4.89
N PRO A 279 3.72 -12.99 5.75
CA PRO A 279 2.93 -12.86 6.97
C PRO A 279 3.63 -11.89 7.91
N LYS A 280 2.89 -11.30 8.82
CA LYS A 280 3.47 -10.45 9.86
C LYS A 280 3.50 -11.18 11.18
#